data_0f34a4b5ddc9e262673b8aa7b1e3f2bb
#
_entry.id   0f34a4b5ddc9e262673b8aa7b1e3f2bb
#
_cell.length_a   1.000
_cell.length_b   1.000
_cell.length_c   1.000
_cell.angle_alpha   90.00
_cell.angle_beta   90.00
_cell.angle_gamma   90.00
#
_symmetry.space_group_name_H-M   'P 1'
#
loop_
_entity.id
_entity.type
_entity.pdbx_description
1 polymer ?
#
loop_
_entity_poly.entity_id
_entity_poly.type
_entity_poly.pdbx_seq_one_letter_code
_entity_poly.pdbx_strand_id
1 'polypeptide(L)'
;MELWQRLLVIGIVLGLTLTAVRTIDRRLLGANRSPEALTRYRVLRRTISAAIVTVGVLSALLVIPQVRTVAGGLLASSAILGLIIGFASQRTLGNFVAGLMIAMTQPLRLGDWVEVGGVAGAVEEIGLMYTFIRTEDNARLVIPNEKLASDTIVNSTIRSAAKYAEVTVQVPPTADLGRLVDVLRREVPGERDEAFVSSLEGLPTLTLRAWTESEAAAERLEHDLRLRTHARLRELGVFG
;
A
#
# COMPACT_ATOMS: atom_id res chain seq x y z
N MET A 1 48.34 -23.60 -8.68
CA MET A 1 47.47 -24.78 -8.41
C MET A 1 47.87 -25.89 -9.36
N GLU A 2 48.14 -27.08 -8.84
CA GLU A 2 48.37 -28.30 -9.58
C GLU A 2 47.11 -28.74 -10.33
N LEU A 3 47.26 -29.53 -11.40
CA LEU A 3 46.14 -29.96 -12.25
C LEU A 3 45.03 -30.66 -11.43
N TRP A 4 45.42 -31.54 -10.52
CA TRP A 4 44.49 -32.27 -9.67
C TRP A 4 43.69 -31.36 -8.72
N GLN A 5 44.30 -30.28 -8.19
CA GLN A 5 43.63 -29.30 -7.35
C GLN A 5 42.55 -28.54 -8.14
N ARG A 6 42.81 -28.18 -9.40
CA ARG A 6 41.82 -27.51 -10.29
C ARG A 6 40.67 -28.44 -10.59
N LEU A 7 40.92 -29.71 -10.90
CA LEU A 7 39.85 -30.68 -11.13
C LEU A 7 39.00 -30.90 -9.89
N LEU A 8 39.61 -30.92 -8.72
CA LEU A 8 38.89 -31.02 -7.45
C LEU A 8 37.99 -29.81 -7.21
N VAL A 9 38.48 -28.58 -7.39
CA VAL A 9 37.69 -27.36 -7.25
C VAL A 9 36.55 -27.34 -8.25
N ILE A 10 36.78 -27.66 -9.51
CA ILE A 10 35.72 -27.77 -10.54
C ILE A 10 34.64 -28.77 -10.10
N GLY A 11 35.07 -29.97 -9.63
CA GLY A 11 34.12 -30.96 -9.12
C GLY A 11 33.29 -30.50 -7.96
N ILE A 12 33.90 -29.79 -7.00
CA ILE A 12 33.18 -29.20 -5.86
C ILE A 12 32.17 -28.15 -6.34
N VAL A 13 32.56 -27.22 -7.21
CA VAL A 13 31.68 -26.16 -7.72
C VAL A 13 30.48 -26.75 -8.47
N LEU A 14 30.72 -27.73 -9.36
CA LEU A 14 29.64 -28.39 -10.09
C LEU A 14 28.75 -29.24 -9.16
N GLY A 15 29.30 -29.88 -8.15
CA GLY A 15 28.56 -30.62 -7.13
C GLY A 15 27.67 -29.71 -6.31
N LEU A 16 28.17 -28.56 -5.88
CA LEU A 16 27.38 -27.53 -5.17
C LEU A 16 26.28 -26.98 -6.06
N THR A 17 26.58 -26.68 -7.32
CA THR A 17 25.60 -26.20 -8.31
C THR A 17 24.46 -27.21 -8.49
N LEU A 18 24.80 -28.48 -8.68
CA LEU A 18 23.80 -29.55 -8.85
C LEU A 18 22.95 -29.74 -7.59
N THR A 19 23.60 -29.67 -6.43
CA THR A 19 22.90 -29.76 -5.12
C THR A 19 21.96 -28.62 -4.93
N ALA A 20 22.36 -27.38 -5.25
CA ALA A 20 21.51 -26.18 -5.17
C ALA A 20 20.28 -26.32 -6.08
N VAL A 21 20.47 -26.72 -7.34
CA VAL A 21 19.35 -26.93 -8.28
C VAL A 21 18.41 -28.02 -7.77
N ARG A 22 18.93 -29.17 -7.31
CA ARG A 22 18.10 -30.25 -6.76
C ARG A 22 17.31 -29.83 -5.50
N THR A 23 17.92 -29.03 -4.65
CA THR A 23 17.25 -28.52 -3.42
C THR A 23 16.12 -27.61 -3.76
N ILE A 24 16.31 -26.69 -4.70
CA ILE A 24 15.26 -25.79 -5.19
C ILE A 24 14.14 -26.60 -5.85
N ASP A 25 14.50 -27.56 -6.70
CA ASP A 25 13.53 -28.44 -7.34
C ASP A 25 12.63 -29.16 -6.31
N ARG A 26 13.22 -29.72 -5.28
CA ARG A 26 12.48 -30.45 -4.22
C ARG A 26 11.58 -29.52 -3.42
N ARG A 27 12.06 -28.32 -3.08
CA ARG A 27 11.26 -27.34 -2.28
C ARG A 27 10.12 -26.73 -3.08
N LEU A 28 10.30 -26.53 -4.39
CA LEU A 28 9.27 -25.93 -5.24
C LEU A 28 8.22 -26.94 -5.74
N LEU A 29 8.52 -28.25 -5.76
CA LEU A 29 7.60 -29.30 -6.21
C LEU A 29 6.67 -29.83 -5.11
N GLY A 30 6.93 -29.53 -3.83
CA GLY A 30 6.28 -30.14 -2.68
C GLY A 30 4.90 -29.57 -2.27
N ALA A 31 4.25 -28.70 -3.05
CA ALA A 31 2.98 -28.10 -2.66
C ALA A 31 1.85 -28.43 -3.65
N ASN A 32 0.75 -28.93 -3.09
CA ASN A 32 -0.50 -29.15 -3.82
C ASN A 32 -1.10 -27.79 -4.21
N ARG A 33 -1.02 -27.39 -5.49
CA ARG A 33 -1.31 -26.01 -5.95
C ARG A 33 -2.31 -26.01 -7.10
N SER A 34 -3.05 -24.89 -7.24
CA SER A 34 -3.98 -24.67 -8.35
C SER A 34 -3.28 -24.66 -9.72
N PRO A 35 -3.95 -25.03 -10.83
CA PRO A 35 -3.36 -25.08 -12.18
C PRO A 35 -2.73 -23.75 -12.63
N GLU A 36 -3.26 -22.62 -12.22
CA GLU A 36 -2.74 -21.26 -12.53
C GLU A 36 -1.41 -21.00 -11.83
N ALA A 37 -1.27 -21.43 -10.58
CA ALA A 37 -0.03 -21.34 -9.82
C ALA A 37 1.08 -22.21 -10.45
N LEU A 38 0.76 -23.38 -11.02
CA LEU A 38 1.71 -24.30 -11.61
C LEU A 38 2.52 -23.69 -12.77
N THR A 39 1.89 -22.91 -13.63
CA THR A 39 2.59 -22.24 -14.75
C THR A 39 3.58 -21.21 -14.25
N ARG A 40 3.18 -20.38 -13.30
CA ARG A 40 4.02 -19.35 -12.66
C ARG A 40 5.25 -19.96 -11.99
N TYR A 41 5.05 -21.03 -11.23
CA TYR A 41 6.13 -21.75 -10.55
C TYR A 41 7.06 -22.47 -11.51
N ARG A 42 6.56 -23.02 -12.62
CA ARG A 42 7.38 -23.66 -13.63
C ARG A 42 8.32 -22.69 -14.33
N VAL A 43 7.83 -21.51 -14.68
CA VAL A 43 8.65 -20.44 -15.27
C VAL A 43 9.70 -19.99 -14.26
N LEU A 44 9.30 -19.64 -13.03
CA LEU A 44 10.20 -19.19 -11.97
C LEU A 44 11.31 -20.23 -11.69
N ARG A 45 10.94 -21.51 -11.55
CA ARG A 45 11.87 -22.60 -11.35
C ARG A 45 12.90 -22.69 -12.49
N ARG A 46 12.42 -22.68 -13.75
CA ARG A 46 13.31 -22.75 -14.93
C ARG A 46 14.30 -21.59 -14.96
N THR A 47 13.83 -20.39 -14.70
CA THR A 47 14.67 -19.18 -14.68
C THR A 47 15.71 -19.24 -13.57
N ILE A 48 15.33 -19.60 -12.35
CA ILE A 48 16.26 -19.70 -11.21
C ILE A 48 17.27 -20.84 -11.46
N SER A 49 16.82 -22.01 -11.90
CA SER A 49 17.71 -23.13 -12.18
C SER A 49 18.69 -22.83 -13.31
N ALA A 50 18.24 -22.16 -14.38
CA ALA A 50 19.11 -21.72 -15.46
C ALA A 50 20.15 -20.71 -14.97
N ALA A 51 19.78 -19.74 -14.16
CA ALA A 51 20.71 -18.78 -13.59
C ALA A 51 21.78 -19.45 -12.70
N ILE A 52 21.38 -20.40 -11.83
CA ILE A 52 22.30 -21.12 -10.95
C ILE A 52 23.26 -21.98 -11.78
N VAL A 53 22.77 -22.69 -12.80
CA VAL A 53 23.61 -23.48 -13.70
C VAL A 53 24.60 -22.60 -14.46
N THR A 54 24.14 -21.46 -14.99
CA THR A 54 24.99 -20.51 -15.70
C THR A 54 26.12 -20.00 -14.80
N VAL A 55 25.78 -19.54 -13.58
CA VAL A 55 26.77 -19.06 -12.60
C VAL A 55 27.73 -20.18 -12.21
N GLY A 56 27.22 -21.38 -11.94
CA GLY A 56 28.04 -22.53 -11.56
C GLY A 56 29.02 -22.97 -12.66
N VAL A 57 28.56 -23.05 -13.92
CA VAL A 57 29.39 -23.38 -15.06
C VAL A 57 30.45 -22.30 -15.31
N LEU A 58 30.06 -21.01 -15.29
CA LEU A 58 31.01 -19.90 -15.42
C LEU A 58 32.06 -19.93 -14.31
N SER A 59 31.66 -20.17 -13.06
CA SER A 59 32.58 -20.28 -11.92
C SER A 59 33.56 -21.45 -12.08
N ALA A 60 33.09 -22.60 -12.58
CA ALA A 60 33.93 -23.75 -12.85
C ALA A 60 34.94 -23.47 -13.99
N LEU A 61 34.50 -22.79 -15.05
CA LEU A 61 35.35 -22.39 -16.18
C LEU A 61 36.47 -21.41 -15.76
N LEU A 62 36.19 -20.49 -14.85
CA LEU A 62 37.13 -19.50 -14.32
C LEU A 62 38.31 -20.13 -13.51
N VAL A 63 38.22 -21.39 -13.13
CA VAL A 63 39.31 -22.12 -12.48
C VAL A 63 40.43 -22.41 -13.50
N ILE A 64 40.13 -22.45 -14.80
CA ILE A 64 41.05 -22.68 -15.88
C ILE A 64 41.81 -21.40 -16.22
N PRO A 65 43.15 -21.31 -16.10
CA PRO A 65 43.89 -20.06 -16.30
C PRO A 65 43.67 -19.40 -17.65
N GLN A 66 43.63 -20.19 -18.71
CA GLN A 66 43.42 -19.72 -20.08
C GLN A 66 42.05 -19.05 -20.24
N VAL A 67 41.02 -19.63 -19.62
CA VAL A 67 39.68 -19.07 -19.60
C VAL A 67 39.63 -17.78 -18.78
N ARG A 68 40.31 -17.76 -17.64
CA ARG A 68 40.38 -16.58 -16.75
C ARG A 68 40.97 -15.35 -17.44
N THR A 69 42.01 -15.55 -18.28
CA THR A 69 42.62 -14.44 -19.03
C THR A 69 41.64 -13.81 -20.04
N VAL A 70 40.93 -14.66 -20.79
CA VAL A 70 39.91 -14.23 -21.76
C VAL A 70 38.67 -13.67 -21.05
N ALA A 71 38.25 -14.28 -19.96
CA ALA A 71 37.09 -13.88 -19.18
C ALA A 71 37.26 -12.48 -18.58
N GLY A 72 38.50 -12.06 -18.26
CA GLY A 72 38.74 -10.68 -17.77
C GLY A 72 38.27 -9.62 -18.76
N GLY A 73 38.53 -9.79 -20.07
CA GLY A 73 38.03 -8.90 -21.11
C GLY A 73 36.50 -8.97 -21.32
N LEU A 74 35.93 -10.18 -21.24
CA LEU A 74 34.50 -10.41 -21.36
C LEU A 74 33.73 -9.82 -20.15
N LEU A 75 34.30 -9.95 -18.94
CA LEU A 75 33.71 -9.39 -17.75
C LEU A 75 33.67 -7.83 -17.78
N ALA A 76 34.73 -7.22 -18.32
CA ALA A 76 34.74 -5.76 -18.51
C ALA A 76 33.63 -5.31 -19.48
N SER A 77 33.43 -6.03 -20.59
CA SER A 77 32.32 -5.77 -21.52
C SER A 77 30.93 -6.05 -20.90
N SER A 78 30.86 -7.08 -20.06
CA SER A 78 29.62 -7.46 -19.34
C SER A 78 29.19 -6.42 -18.31
N ALA A 79 30.12 -5.59 -17.80
CA ALA A 79 29.78 -4.50 -16.89
C ALA A 79 28.86 -3.46 -17.55
N ILE A 80 29.07 -3.18 -18.84
CA ILE A 80 28.20 -2.26 -19.61
C ILE A 80 26.80 -2.88 -19.77
N LEU A 81 26.72 -4.16 -20.12
CA LEU A 81 25.45 -4.89 -20.21
C LEU A 81 24.73 -4.95 -18.86
N GLY A 82 25.49 -5.19 -17.78
CA GLY A 82 24.96 -5.15 -16.42
C GLY A 82 24.37 -3.79 -16.04
N LEU A 83 25.03 -2.71 -16.44
CA LEU A 83 24.54 -1.34 -16.23
C LEU A 83 23.23 -1.09 -17.00
N ILE A 84 23.15 -1.50 -18.25
CA ILE A 84 21.94 -1.37 -19.09
C ILE A 84 20.79 -2.18 -18.47
N ILE A 85 21.04 -3.43 -18.08
CA ILE A 85 20.03 -4.28 -17.43
C ILE A 85 19.62 -3.69 -16.06
N GLY A 86 20.58 -3.15 -15.31
CA GLY A 86 20.33 -2.46 -14.04
C GLY A 86 19.37 -1.27 -14.21
N PHE A 87 19.64 -0.40 -15.16
CA PHE A 87 18.74 0.72 -15.47
C PHE A 87 17.36 0.26 -15.98
N ALA A 88 17.33 -0.75 -16.86
CA ALA A 88 16.08 -1.31 -17.33
C ALA A 88 15.24 -1.93 -16.19
N SER A 89 15.89 -2.44 -15.15
CA SER A 89 15.25 -3.09 -14.00
C SER A 89 14.98 -2.13 -12.83
N GLN A 90 15.46 -0.89 -12.88
CA GLN A 90 15.46 0.06 -11.78
C GLN A 90 14.06 0.24 -11.17
N ARG A 91 13.04 0.46 -12.00
CA ARG A 91 11.66 0.64 -11.53
C ARG A 91 11.09 -0.62 -10.87
N THR A 92 11.42 -1.79 -11.38
CA THR A 92 11.00 -3.07 -10.78
C THR A 92 11.63 -3.25 -9.41
N LEU A 93 12.93 -2.96 -9.30
CA LEU A 93 13.65 -3.03 -8.03
C LEU A 93 13.15 -1.98 -7.03
N GLY A 94 12.87 -0.76 -7.50
CA GLY A 94 12.28 0.32 -6.69
C GLY A 94 10.95 -0.10 -6.07
N ASN A 95 10.05 -0.67 -6.86
CA ASN A 95 8.77 -1.18 -6.36
C ASN A 95 8.93 -2.30 -5.33
N PHE A 96 9.87 -3.22 -5.55
CA PHE A 96 10.17 -4.32 -4.62
C PHE A 96 10.68 -3.79 -3.28
N VAL A 97 11.68 -2.90 -3.31
CA VAL A 97 12.26 -2.29 -2.10
C VAL A 97 11.21 -1.45 -1.37
N ALA A 98 10.44 -0.65 -2.10
CA ALA A 98 9.34 0.14 -1.53
C ALA A 98 8.28 -0.75 -0.86
N GLY A 99 7.88 -1.86 -1.49
CA GLY A 99 6.94 -2.81 -0.90
C GLY A 99 7.46 -3.43 0.39
N LEU A 100 8.75 -3.78 0.45
CA LEU A 100 9.38 -4.26 1.68
C LEU A 100 9.40 -3.16 2.77
N MET A 101 9.73 -1.92 2.41
CA MET A 101 9.73 -0.78 3.34
C MET A 101 8.32 -0.51 3.88
N ILE A 102 7.28 -0.51 3.03
CA ILE A 102 5.88 -0.36 3.45
C ILE A 102 5.51 -1.46 4.45
N ALA A 103 5.87 -2.71 4.17
CA ALA A 103 5.59 -3.84 5.05
C ALA A 103 6.29 -3.72 6.42
N MET A 104 7.52 -3.16 6.45
CA MET A 104 8.29 -2.98 7.68
C MET A 104 7.86 -1.76 8.49
N THR A 105 7.67 -0.61 7.85
CA THR A 105 7.36 0.66 8.51
C THR A 105 5.88 0.86 8.75
N GLN A 106 5.03 0.13 8.01
CA GLN A 106 3.57 0.15 8.12
C GLN A 106 2.95 1.56 8.17
N PRO A 107 3.25 2.45 7.23
CA PRO A 107 2.60 3.76 7.15
C PRO A 107 1.11 3.64 6.84
N LEU A 108 0.70 2.52 6.30
CA LEU A 108 -0.68 2.08 6.07
C LEU A 108 -0.77 0.56 6.32
N ARG A 109 -1.95 0.10 6.70
CA ARG A 109 -2.23 -1.31 7.04
C ARG A 109 -3.44 -1.81 6.25
N LEU A 110 -3.60 -3.12 6.19
CA LEU A 110 -4.80 -3.73 5.60
C LEU A 110 -6.05 -3.23 6.33
N GLY A 111 -7.04 -2.79 5.57
CA GLY A 111 -8.29 -2.23 6.08
C GLY A 111 -8.23 -0.74 6.43
N ASP A 112 -7.06 -0.09 6.39
CA ASP A 112 -6.97 1.36 6.58
C ASP A 112 -7.70 2.10 5.46
N TRP A 113 -8.37 3.19 5.83
CA TRP A 113 -8.93 4.14 4.88
C TRP A 113 -7.90 5.21 4.55
N VAL A 114 -7.47 5.23 3.31
CA VAL A 114 -6.40 6.10 2.83
C VAL A 114 -6.82 6.89 1.60
N GLU A 115 -6.26 8.09 1.46
CA GLU A 115 -6.35 8.88 0.24
C GLU A 115 -4.96 9.00 -0.38
N VAL A 116 -4.86 8.67 -1.67
CA VAL A 116 -3.63 8.73 -2.46
C VAL A 116 -3.94 9.35 -3.81
N GLY A 117 -3.30 10.47 -4.11
CA GLY A 117 -3.48 11.16 -5.40
C GLY A 117 -4.91 11.65 -5.64
N GLY A 118 -5.65 12.03 -4.57
CA GLY A 118 -7.02 12.50 -4.65
C GLY A 118 -8.07 11.38 -4.75
N VAL A 119 -7.67 10.11 -4.63
CA VAL A 119 -8.59 8.97 -4.62
C VAL A 119 -8.56 8.31 -3.25
N ALA A 120 -9.72 8.25 -2.59
CA ALA A 120 -9.89 7.62 -1.29
C ALA A 120 -10.39 6.17 -1.40
N GLY A 121 -10.02 5.33 -0.43
CA GLY A 121 -10.48 3.96 -0.36
C GLY A 121 -9.83 3.13 0.74
N ALA A 122 -10.30 1.90 0.89
CA ALA A 122 -9.77 0.94 1.86
C ALA A 122 -8.61 0.13 1.27
N VAL A 123 -7.52 -0.01 2.02
CA VAL A 123 -6.39 -0.87 1.65
C VAL A 123 -6.83 -2.33 1.65
N GLU A 124 -6.89 -2.94 0.48
CA GLU A 124 -7.34 -4.33 0.30
C GLU A 124 -6.19 -5.34 0.37
N GLU A 125 -5.05 -5.00 -0.22
CA GLU A 125 -3.89 -5.88 -0.28
C GLU A 125 -2.59 -5.06 -0.42
N ILE A 126 -1.57 -5.44 0.31
CA ILE A 126 -0.22 -4.91 0.18
C ILE A 126 0.65 -6.03 -0.42
N GLY A 127 0.87 -5.95 -1.72
CA GLY A 127 1.70 -6.90 -2.44
C GLY A 127 3.15 -6.45 -2.52
N LEU A 128 4.01 -7.30 -3.10
CA LEU A 128 5.44 -7.05 -3.19
C LEU A 128 5.79 -5.87 -4.13
N MET A 129 4.99 -5.67 -5.18
CA MET A 129 5.22 -4.65 -6.22
C MET A 129 4.13 -3.59 -6.25
N TYR A 130 2.93 -3.94 -5.84
CA TYR A 130 1.73 -3.11 -5.92
C TYR A 130 0.93 -3.22 -4.63
N THR A 131 0.34 -2.10 -4.24
CA THR A 131 -0.69 -2.03 -3.21
C THR A 131 -2.04 -1.82 -3.90
N PHE A 132 -3.07 -2.48 -3.39
CA PHE A 132 -4.42 -2.45 -3.93
C PHE A 132 -5.33 -1.73 -2.94
N ILE A 133 -6.06 -0.74 -3.45
CA ILE A 133 -7.03 0.04 -2.69
C ILE A 133 -8.39 -0.14 -3.33
N ARG A 134 -9.40 -0.45 -2.54
CA ARG A 134 -10.79 -0.53 -2.99
C ARG A 134 -11.49 0.79 -2.71
N THR A 135 -11.95 1.45 -3.76
CA THR A 135 -12.66 2.73 -3.71
C THR A 135 -14.13 2.54 -3.27
N GLU A 136 -14.83 3.62 -2.96
CA GLU A 136 -16.25 3.60 -2.53
C GLU A 136 -17.17 3.00 -3.59
N ASP A 137 -16.92 3.27 -4.86
CA ASP A 137 -17.64 2.71 -6.01
C ASP A 137 -17.25 1.26 -6.33
N ASN A 138 -16.53 0.59 -5.40
CA ASN A 138 -16.07 -0.77 -5.50
C ASN A 138 -15.09 -1.03 -6.67
N ALA A 139 -14.41 0.02 -7.18
CA ALA A 139 -13.32 -0.14 -8.10
C ALA A 139 -12.03 -0.53 -7.37
N ARG A 140 -11.12 -1.23 -8.05
CA ARG A 140 -9.82 -1.62 -7.52
C ARG A 140 -8.72 -0.75 -8.09
N LEU A 141 -8.19 0.17 -7.28
CA LEU A 141 -7.05 1.00 -7.63
C LEU A 141 -5.75 0.23 -7.39
N VAL A 142 -4.90 0.14 -8.41
CA VAL A 142 -3.60 -0.57 -8.36
C VAL A 142 -2.48 0.46 -8.38
N ILE A 143 -1.76 0.58 -7.28
CA ILE A 143 -0.69 1.59 -7.12
C ILE A 143 0.66 0.88 -7.04
N PRO A 144 1.65 1.24 -7.89
CA PRO A 144 3.02 0.78 -7.71
C PRO A 144 3.58 1.22 -6.36
N ASN A 145 4.24 0.32 -5.64
CA ASN A 145 4.74 0.60 -4.28
C ASN A 145 5.76 1.74 -4.25
N GLU A 146 6.60 1.89 -5.28
CA GLU A 146 7.55 2.99 -5.41
C GLU A 146 6.82 4.35 -5.44
N LYS A 147 5.71 4.44 -6.19
CA LYS A 147 4.88 5.64 -6.21
C LYS A 147 4.25 5.88 -4.85
N LEU A 148 3.67 4.86 -4.24
CA LEU A 148 3.04 4.96 -2.92
C LEU A 148 4.03 5.41 -1.83
N ALA A 149 5.29 4.93 -1.88
CA ALA A 149 6.32 5.30 -0.91
C ALA A 149 6.85 6.73 -1.10
N SER A 150 6.69 7.32 -2.28
CA SER A 150 7.13 8.68 -2.60
C SER A 150 6.03 9.74 -2.51
N ASP A 151 4.77 9.34 -2.61
CA ASP A 151 3.62 10.24 -2.60
C ASP A 151 3.18 10.57 -1.16
N THR A 152 2.43 11.66 -1.03
CA THR A 152 1.73 11.98 0.21
C THR A 152 0.54 11.05 0.39
N ILE A 153 0.46 10.38 1.52
CA ILE A 153 -0.66 9.52 1.91
C ILE A 153 -1.38 10.16 3.07
N VAL A 154 -2.68 10.37 2.94
CA VAL A 154 -3.54 10.72 4.07
C VAL A 154 -4.16 9.43 4.59
N ASN A 155 -3.74 9.00 5.79
CA ASN A 155 -4.30 7.82 6.45
C ASN A 155 -5.27 8.26 7.53
N SER A 156 -6.56 8.04 7.30
CA SER A 156 -7.65 8.49 8.17
C SER A 156 -7.96 7.54 9.31
N THR A 157 -7.37 6.34 9.35
CA THR A 157 -7.71 5.29 10.31
C THR A 157 -6.58 4.84 11.21
N ILE A 158 -5.32 5.06 10.83
CA ILE A 158 -4.14 4.53 11.54
C ILE A 158 -4.04 4.96 13.03
N ARG A 159 -4.53 6.16 13.38
CA ARG A 159 -4.58 6.64 14.76
C ARG A 159 -5.91 6.38 15.42
N SER A 160 -6.99 6.60 14.68
CA SER A 160 -8.36 6.43 15.15
C SER A 160 -9.27 6.35 13.94
N ALA A 161 -10.14 5.37 13.91
CA ALA A 161 -11.22 5.29 12.93
C ALA A 161 -12.36 6.27 13.25
N ALA A 162 -12.29 6.97 14.40
CA ALA A 162 -13.29 7.92 14.81
C ALA A 162 -13.39 9.10 13.81
N LYS A 163 -14.58 9.36 13.38
CA LYS A 163 -14.96 10.44 12.48
C LYS A 163 -16.03 11.31 13.16
N TYR A 164 -16.26 12.45 12.62
CA TYR A 164 -17.39 13.26 13.07
C TYR A 164 -18.39 13.48 11.94
N ALA A 165 -19.65 13.38 12.26
CA ALA A 165 -20.74 13.87 11.44
C ALA A 165 -20.82 15.40 11.61
N GLU A 166 -20.87 16.14 10.54
CA GLU A 166 -20.97 17.60 10.58
C GLU A 166 -22.20 18.07 9.80
N VAL A 167 -23.03 18.83 10.47
CA VAL A 167 -24.22 19.44 9.87
C VAL A 167 -24.16 20.94 10.06
N THR A 168 -24.22 21.66 8.97
CA THR A 168 -24.31 23.13 8.96
C THR A 168 -25.71 23.58 8.60
N VAL A 169 -26.21 24.61 9.29
CA VAL A 169 -27.50 25.22 9.03
C VAL A 169 -27.40 26.74 9.09
N GLN A 170 -27.96 27.40 8.10
CA GLN A 170 -28.07 28.84 8.08
C GLN A 170 -29.37 29.27 8.75
N VAL A 171 -29.29 30.29 9.57
CA VAL A 171 -30.45 30.83 10.30
C VAL A 171 -30.62 32.33 10.02
N PRO A 172 -31.84 32.89 10.18
CA PRO A 172 -32.04 34.32 10.01
C PRO A 172 -31.20 35.16 10.98
N PRO A 173 -30.71 36.35 10.57
CA PRO A 173 -29.89 37.21 11.45
C PRO A 173 -30.65 37.70 12.72
N THR A 174 -31.96 37.62 12.70
CA THR A 174 -32.83 37.98 13.84
C THR A 174 -32.96 36.90 14.90
N ALA A 175 -32.41 35.68 14.62
CA ALA A 175 -32.51 34.56 15.53
C ALA A 175 -31.58 34.73 16.74
N ASP A 176 -32.01 34.27 17.89
CA ASP A 176 -31.20 34.22 19.10
C ASP A 176 -30.23 33.05 19.01
N LEU A 177 -29.01 33.34 18.52
CA LEU A 177 -27.96 32.32 18.27
C LEU A 177 -27.55 31.57 19.54
N GLY A 178 -27.48 32.26 20.70
CA GLY A 178 -27.11 31.61 21.96
C GLY A 178 -28.10 30.53 22.36
N ARG A 179 -29.40 30.90 22.32
CA ARG A 179 -30.48 29.96 22.60
C ARG A 179 -30.53 28.81 21.62
N LEU A 180 -30.24 29.05 20.32
CA LEU A 180 -30.23 28.01 19.30
C LEU A 180 -29.09 27.05 19.53
N VAL A 181 -27.89 27.52 19.83
CA VAL A 181 -26.73 26.67 20.17
C VAL A 181 -27.04 25.77 21.36
N ASP A 182 -27.63 26.32 22.44
CA ASP A 182 -27.97 25.53 23.62
C ASP A 182 -29.02 24.46 23.34
N VAL A 183 -30.00 24.75 22.47
CA VAL A 183 -31.02 23.77 22.08
C VAL A 183 -30.42 22.70 21.17
N LEU A 184 -29.65 23.10 20.17
CA LEU A 184 -29.05 22.16 19.19
C LEU A 184 -27.96 21.28 19.82
N ARG A 185 -27.27 21.77 20.85
CA ARG A 185 -26.32 20.95 21.61
C ARG A 185 -26.99 19.74 22.27
N ARG A 186 -28.27 19.82 22.59
CA ARG A 186 -29.02 18.68 23.16
C ARG A 186 -29.42 17.62 22.12
N GLU A 187 -29.35 17.97 20.83
CA GLU A 187 -29.64 17.05 19.72
C GLU A 187 -28.41 16.16 19.36
N VAL A 188 -27.19 16.54 19.80
CA VAL A 188 -26.01 15.76 19.63
C VAL A 188 -25.75 14.84 20.83
N PRO A 189 -25.47 13.54 20.63
CA PRO A 189 -25.61 12.52 21.67
C PRO A 189 -24.42 12.36 22.64
N GLY A 190 -23.26 12.98 22.41
CA GLY A 190 -22.02 12.66 23.11
C GLY A 190 -21.39 13.82 23.91
N GLU A 191 -20.51 13.48 24.84
CA GLU A 191 -19.75 14.48 25.63
C GLU A 191 -18.76 15.31 24.80
N ARG A 192 -18.26 14.73 23.70
CA ARG A 192 -17.34 15.40 22.77
C ARG A 192 -18.03 16.13 21.64
N ASP A 193 -19.36 16.05 21.61
CA ASP A 193 -20.15 16.60 20.53
C ASP A 193 -20.40 18.08 20.80
N GLU A 194 -20.45 18.87 19.75
CA GLU A 194 -20.47 20.32 19.82
C GLU A 194 -21.57 20.91 18.93
N ALA A 195 -22.17 22.00 19.37
CA ALA A 195 -22.94 22.91 18.53
C ALA A 195 -22.38 24.31 18.74
N PHE A 196 -22.04 25.00 17.66
CA PHE A 196 -21.40 26.29 17.70
C PHE A 196 -21.75 27.15 16.49
N VAL A 197 -21.50 28.44 16.58
CA VAL A 197 -21.64 29.40 15.46
C VAL A 197 -20.34 29.32 14.64
N SER A 198 -20.42 28.84 13.40
CA SER A 198 -19.25 28.70 12.53
C SER A 198 -18.98 29.89 11.63
N SER A 199 -20.02 30.71 11.33
CA SER A 199 -19.87 31.96 10.56
C SER A 199 -20.93 32.96 10.94
N LEU A 200 -20.55 34.25 10.91
CA LEU A 200 -21.45 35.42 11.02
C LEU A 200 -21.45 36.26 9.72
N GLU A 201 -20.71 35.79 8.70
CA GLU A 201 -20.69 36.45 7.39
C GLU A 201 -21.93 36.06 6.59
N GLY A 202 -22.72 37.09 6.18
CA GLY A 202 -24.00 36.88 5.51
C GLY A 202 -25.08 36.37 6.47
N LEU A 203 -25.60 35.17 6.20
CA LEU A 203 -26.52 34.49 7.11
C LEU A 203 -25.72 33.74 8.19
N PRO A 204 -26.01 33.95 9.46
CA PRO A 204 -25.38 33.22 10.53
C PRO A 204 -25.46 31.70 10.30
N THR A 205 -24.35 31.02 10.44
CA THR A 205 -24.26 29.57 10.22
C THR A 205 -23.96 28.88 11.55
N LEU A 206 -24.80 27.92 11.90
CA LEU A 206 -24.61 27.05 13.04
C LEU A 206 -24.06 25.71 12.55
N THR A 207 -23.09 25.14 13.26
CA THR A 207 -22.51 23.84 12.96
C THR A 207 -22.72 22.92 14.16
N LEU A 208 -23.24 21.73 13.88
CA LEU A 208 -23.32 20.62 14.80
C LEU A 208 -22.24 19.60 14.43
N ARG A 209 -21.50 19.14 15.40
CA ARG A 209 -20.45 18.11 15.21
C ARG A 209 -20.61 17.01 16.23
N ALA A 210 -20.75 15.77 15.75
CA ALA A 210 -20.91 14.60 16.60
C ALA A 210 -19.93 13.50 16.20
N TRP A 211 -19.20 12.96 17.15
CA TRP A 211 -18.18 11.94 16.93
C TRP A 211 -18.78 10.54 16.80
N THR A 212 -18.21 9.74 15.91
CA THR A 212 -18.61 8.36 15.66
C THR A 212 -17.41 7.45 15.51
N GLU A 213 -17.63 6.13 15.53
CA GLU A 213 -16.57 5.12 15.48
C GLU A 213 -16.06 4.85 14.06
N SER A 214 -16.78 5.27 13.00
CA SER A 214 -16.43 5.00 11.61
C SER A 214 -17.06 5.99 10.64
N GLU A 215 -16.52 6.05 9.40
CA GLU A 215 -17.04 6.85 8.29
C GLU A 215 -18.53 6.54 8.01
N ALA A 216 -18.86 5.26 7.84
CA ALA A 216 -20.22 4.84 7.56
C ALA A 216 -21.23 5.14 8.69
N ALA A 217 -20.74 5.26 9.94
CA ALA A 217 -21.55 5.73 11.07
C ALA A 217 -21.72 7.24 11.03
N ALA A 218 -20.68 7.99 10.59
CA ALA A 218 -20.75 9.44 10.45
C ALA A 218 -21.78 9.84 9.40
N GLU A 219 -21.78 9.23 8.23
CA GLU A 219 -22.76 9.51 7.16
C GLU A 219 -24.21 9.28 7.62
N ARG A 220 -24.47 8.17 8.30
CA ARG A 220 -25.79 7.86 8.84
C ARG A 220 -26.22 8.87 9.89
N LEU A 221 -25.31 9.22 10.80
CA LEU A 221 -25.57 10.19 11.85
C LEU A 221 -25.78 11.61 11.27
N GLU A 222 -25.03 11.96 10.23
CA GLU A 222 -25.18 13.23 9.53
C GLU A 222 -26.58 13.39 8.91
N HIS A 223 -27.08 12.35 8.25
CA HIS A 223 -28.42 12.33 7.71
C HIS A 223 -29.47 12.49 8.80
N ASP A 224 -29.36 11.76 9.89
CA ASP A 224 -30.29 11.82 11.02
C ASP A 224 -30.22 13.18 11.75
N LEU A 225 -29.04 13.72 11.96
CA LEU A 225 -28.84 15.05 12.54
C LEU A 225 -29.44 16.16 11.67
N ARG A 226 -29.32 16.08 10.34
CA ARG A 226 -29.96 17.05 9.44
C ARG A 226 -31.48 17.08 9.65
N LEU A 227 -32.11 15.90 9.71
CA LEU A 227 -33.57 15.82 9.92
C LEU A 227 -33.97 16.33 11.30
N ARG A 228 -33.28 15.91 12.35
CA ARG A 228 -33.59 16.36 13.73
C ARG A 228 -33.37 17.87 13.89
N THR A 229 -32.26 18.38 13.39
CA THR A 229 -31.94 19.82 13.42
C THR A 229 -33.02 20.63 12.70
N HIS A 230 -33.43 20.21 11.51
CA HIS A 230 -34.48 20.89 10.77
C HIS A 230 -35.83 20.89 11.54
N ALA A 231 -36.21 19.71 12.05
CA ALA A 231 -37.48 19.60 12.83
C ALA A 231 -37.44 20.52 14.05
N ARG A 232 -36.30 20.53 14.76
CA ARG A 232 -36.15 21.34 15.98
C ARG A 232 -36.20 22.86 15.72
N LEU A 233 -35.54 23.31 14.66
CA LEU A 233 -35.54 24.71 14.25
C LEU A 233 -36.94 25.17 13.78
N ARG A 234 -37.71 24.29 13.15
CA ARG A 234 -39.07 24.52 12.76
C ARG A 234 -40.00 24.67 13.98
N GLU A 235 -39.87 23.81 15.00
CA GLU A 235 -40.59 23.90 16.26
C GLU A 235 -40.33 25.23 16.97
N LEU A 236 -39.12 25.77 16.86
CA LEU A 236 -38.72 27.04 17.44
C LEU A 236 -39.16 28.25 16.60
N GLY A 237 -39.80 28.04 15.45
CA GLY A 237 -40.27 29.11 14.57
C GLY A 237 -39.14 29.86 13.86
N VAL A 238 -37.97 29.24 13.72
CA VAL A 238 -36.79 29.88 13.08
C VAL A 238 -36.98 30.00 11.56
N PHE A 239 -37.69 29.07 10.98
CA PHE A 239 -38.06 29.06 9.56
C PHE A 239 -39.58 29.38 9.46
N GLY A 240 -39.97 30.56 9.76
CA GLY A 240 -41.31 31.15 9.70
C GLY A 240 -42.48 30.34 9.21
#